data_d63a05ed29bb8f68407b07aa6aacca2b
#
_entry.id   d63a05ed29bb8f68407b07aa6aacca2b
#
_cell.length_a   1.000
_cell.length_b   1.000
_cell.length_c   1.000
_cell.angle_alpha   90.00
_cell.angle_beta   90.00
_cell.angle_gamma   90.00
#
_symmetry.space_group_name_H-M   'P 1'
#
loop_
_entity.id
_entity.type
_entity.pdbx_description
1 polymer ?
#
loop_
_entity_poly.entity_id
_entity_poly.type
_entity_poly.pdbx_seq_one_letter_code
_entity_poly.pdbx_strand_id
1 'polypeptide(L)'
;MVIFYFTLIISLYGAATSSSSGSSNYDKGASIIKKAKKLEKKGKIEKANKRYDKALKYLIKSNEEDPNQADTLNYLGFALRKLGNFEEAEKYYLLGLNIKPDHHGINEYLGELYILTDRMNLAKERLEVLKDCNCEEYDELKELIEKN
;
A
#
# COMPACT_ATOMS: atom_id res chain seq x y z
N MET A 1 -66.73 -17.36 15.83
CA MET A 1 -65.66 -17.47 14.79
C MET A 1 -64.95 -16.11 14.72
N VAL A 2 -63.80 -15.97 15.40
CA VAL A 2 -63.08 -14.70 15.51
C VAL A 2 -61.91 -14.78 14.56
N ILE A 3 -61.89 -13.90 13.53
CA ILE A 3 -60.84 -13.82 12.50
C ILE A 3 -59.81 -12.84 13.02
N PHE A 4 -58.60 -13.36 13.35
CA PHE A 4 -57.44 -12.54 13.65
C PHE A 4 -56.75 -12.08 12.35
N TYR A 5 -56.81 -10.78 12.06
CA TYR A 5 -55.98 -10.16 11.05
C TYR A 5 -54.54 -9.95 11.57
N PHE A 6 -53.62 -10.72 11.01
CA PHE A 6 -52.18 -10.54 11.26
C PHE A 6 -51.69 -9.47 10.30
N THR A 7 -51.50 -8.24 10.78
CA THR A 7 -50.87 -7.18 9.99
C THR A 7 -49.34 -7.37 10.00
N LEU A 8 -48.83 -7.79 8.86
CA LEU A 8 -47.39 -7.91 8.62
C LEU A 8 -46.80 -6.50 8.43
N ILE A 9 -46.07 -5.98 9.45
CA ILE A 9 -45.33 -4.73 9.33
C ILE A 9 -43.99 -5.09 8.69
N ILE A 10 -43.83 -4.81 7.39
CA ILE A 10 -42.54 -4.85 6.69
C ILE A 10 -41.82 -3.56 7.03
N SER A 11 -40.86 -3.64 7.96
CA SER A 11 -39.90 -2.57 8.19
C SER A 11 -38.93 -2.54 7.00
N LEU A 12 -39.11 -1.60 6.08
CA LEU A 12 -38.09 -1.24 5.09
C LEU A 12 -36.92 -0.56 5.83
N TYR A 13 -35.88 -1.35 6.15
CA TYR A 13 -34.57 -0.78 6.44
C TYR A 13 -34.00 -0.26 5.14
N GLY A 14 -34.18 1.03 4.89
CA GLY A 14 -33.47 1.74 3.86
C GLY A 14 -31.98 1.79 4.22
N ALA A 15 -31.17 0.97 3.59
CA ALA A 15 -29.73 1.13 3.60
C ALA A 15 -29.42 2.47 2.93
N ALA A 16 -29.18 3.49 3.73
CA ALA A 16 -28.64 4.74 3.26
C ALA A 16 -27.19 4.47 2.79
N THR A 17 -27.03 4.19 1.49
CA THR A 17 -25.73 4.27 0.85
C THR A 17 -25.34 5.73 0.80
N SER A 18 -24.61 6.20 1.81
CA SER A 18 -23.96 7.50 1.76
C SER A 18 -22.84 7.39 0.71
N SER A 19 -23.14 7.74 -0.52
CA SER A 19 -22.13 8.00 -1.54
C SER A 19 -21.40 9.30 -1.15
N SER A 20 -20.38 9.15 -0.28
CA SER A 20 -19.43 10.21 -0.02
C SER A 20 -18.63 10.43 -1.29
N SER A 21 -18.87 11.51 -2.01
CA SER A 21 -18.11 11.93 -3.19
C SER A 21 -16.71 12.47 -2.85
N GLY A 22 -16.21 12.20 -1.65
CA GLY A 22 -14.85 12.50 -1.20
C GLY A 22 -13.90 11.37 -1.54
N SER A 23 -12.66 11.69 -1.98
CA SER A 23 -11.62 10.69 -2.17
C SER A 23 -11.33 9.93 -0.87
N SER A 24 -11.15 8.59 -0.97
CA SER A 24 -10.86 7.73 0.19
C SER A 24 -9.55 8.13 0.89
N ASN A 25 -9.32 7.65 2.11
CA ASN A 25 -8.05 7.85 2.79
C ASN A 25 -6.89 7.19 2.02
N TYR A 26 -7.13 6.05 1.39
CA TYR A 26 -6.19 5.43 0.45
C TYR A 26 -5.83 6.37 -0.70
N ASP A 27 -6.81 6.91 -1.42
CA ASP A 27 -6.56 7.80 -2.57
C ASP A 27 -5.78 9.05 -2.18
N LYS A 28 -6.09 9.62 -1.01
CA LYS A 28 -5.34 10.77 -0.45
C LYS A 28 -3.90 10.40 -0.19
N GLY A 29 -3.65 9.28 0.49
CA GLY A 29 -2.32 8.76 0.78
C GLY A 29 -1.53 8.51 -0.50
N ALA A 30 -2.08 7.74 -1.44
CA ALA A 30 -1.47 7.41 -2.73
C ALA A 30 -1.13 8.67 -3.55
N SER A 31 -2.05 9.65 -3.61
CA SER A 31 -1.81 10.93 -4.29
C SER A 31 -0.64 11.71 -3.67
N ILE A 32 -0.53 11.70 -2.33
CA ILE A 32 0.57 12.37 -1.62
C ILE A 32 1.89 11.65 -1.89
N ILE A 33 1.94 10.31 -1.89
CA ILE A 33 3.12 9.52 -2.28
C ILE A 33 3.59 9.90 -3.68
N LYS A 34 2.69 9.94 -4.67
CA LYS A 34 3.03 10.34 -6.04
C LYS A 34 3.68 11.74 -6.10
N LYS A 35 3.17 12.70 -5.31
CA LYS A 35 3.74 14.05 -5.20
C LYS A 35 5.11 14.04 -4.49
N ALA A 36 5.30 13.20 -3.48
CA ALA A 36 6.57 13.03 -2.77
C ALA A 36 7.64 12.45 -3.70
N LYS A 37 7.35 11.37 -4.44
CA LYS A 37 8.27 10.80 -5.46
C LYS A 37 8.74 11.86 -6.48
N LYS A 38 7.83 12.76 -6.92
CA LYS A 38 8.20 13.86 -7.83
C LYS A 38 9.14 14.89 -7.18
N LEU A 39 8.98 15.16 -5.89
CA LEU A 39 9.87 16.06 -5.15
C LEU A 39 11.25 15.44 -4.96
N GLU A 40 11.29 14.14 -4.64
CA GLU A 40 12.52 13.38 -4.48
C GLU A 40 13.33 13.36 -5.79
N LYS A 41 12.68 13.04 -6.93
CA LYS A 41 13.32 13.12 -8.26
C LYS A 41 13.90 14.50 -8.60
N LYS A 42 13.40 15.57 -7.96
CA LYS A 42 13.91 16.95 -8.10
C LYS A 42 14.95 17.31 -7.02
N GLY A 43 15.44 16.35 -6.25
CA GLY A 43 16.39 16.56 -5.15
C GLY A 43 15.83 17.31 -3.93
N LYS A 44 14.50 17.49 -3.86
CA LYS A 44 13.84 18.21 -2.75
C LYS A 44 13.50 17.26 -1.60
N ILE A 45 14.52 16.60 -1.04
CA ILE A 45 14.39 15.48 -0.10
C ILE A 45 13.59 15.84 1.15
N GLU A 46 13.91 16.95 1.82
CA GLU A 46 13.15 17.37 3.01
C GLU A 46 11.65 17.58 2.74
N LYS A 47 11.33 18.16 1.55
CA LYS A 47 9.93 18.35 1.16
C LYS A 47 9.26 17.03 0.82
N ALA A 48 9.99 16.09 0.24
CA ALA A 48 9.51 14.74 -0.01
C ALA A 48 9.22 14.01 1.31
N ASN A 49 10.14 14.05 2.27
CA ASN A 49 9.98 13.40 3.58
C ASN A 49 8.75 13.93 4.35
N LYS A 50 8.53 15.26 4.35
CA LYS A 50 7.30 15.84 4.94
C LYS A 50 6.02 15.33 4.25
N ARG A 51 6.09 15.02 2.95
CA ARG A 51 4.96 14.41 2.23
C ARG A 51 4.79 12.93 2.56
N TYR A 52 5.88 12.17 2.69
CA TYR A 52 5.81 10.78 3.12
C TYR A 52 5.19 10.65 4.52
N ASP A 53 5.62 11.49 5.47
CA ASP A 53 5.00 11.54 6.81
C ASP A 53 3.50 11.89 6.76
N LYS A 54 3.13 12.87 5.91
CA LYS A 54 1.71 13.19 5.72
C LYS A 54 0.92 12.04 5.10
N ALA A 55 1.51 11.31 4.15
CA ALA A 55 0.87 10.17 3.52
C ALA A 55 0.60 9.05 4.52
N LEU A 56 1.54 8.76 5.43
CA LEU A 56 1.39 7.76 6.48
C LEU A 56 0.10 7.97 7.29
N LYS A 57 -0.24 9.21 7.66
CA LYS A 57 -1.43 9.51 8.45
C LYS A 57 -2.72 9.09 7.75
N TYR A 58 -2.80 9.28 6.43
CA TYR A 58 -3.94 8.84 5.63
C TYR A 58 -3.95 7.33 5.41
N LEU A 59 -2.78 6.74 5.17
CA LEU A 59 -2.65 5.30 4.91
C LEU A 59 -2.92 4.46 6.17
N ILE A 60 -2.47 4.91 7.34
CA ILE A 60 -2.80 4.29 8.63
C ILE A 60 -4.31 4.30 8.82
N LYS A 61 -4.96 5.46 8.62
CA LYS A 61 -6.41 5.57 8.73
C LYS A 61 -7.13 4.68 7.71
N SER A 62 -6.62 4.59 6.48
CA SER A 62 -7.15 3.67 5.49
C SER A 62 -7.06 2.20 5.93
N ASN A 63 -5.93 1.81 6.54
CA ASN A 63 -5.75 0.45 7.04
C ASN A 63 -6.59 0.14 8.29
N GLU A 64 -6.94 1.15 9.09
CA GLU A 64 -7.87 1.03 10.21
C GLU A 64 -9.32 0.86 9.72
N GLU A 65 -9.71 1.59 8.66
CA GLU A 65 -11.05 1.54 8.06
C GLU A 65 -11.28 0.25 7.26
N ASP A 66 -10.28 -0.21 6.51
CA ASP A 66 -10.32 -1.41 5.69
C ASP A 66 -8.97 -2.14 5.78
N PRO A 67 -8.79 -3.00 6.79
CA PRO A 67 -7.54 -3.70 7.01
C PRO A 67 -7.27 -4.78 5.95
N ASN A 68 -6.00 -5.19 5.86
CA ASN A 68 -5.55 -6.27 4.97
C ASN A 68 -5.72 -5.98 3.46
N GLN A 69 -5.60 -4.72 3.06
CA GLN A 69 -5.50 -4.34 1.65
C GLN A 69 -4.03 -4.29 1.24
N ALA A 70 -3.61 -5.18 0.33
CA ALA A 70 -2.21 -5.28 -0.09
C ALA A 70 -1.65 -3.94 -0.63
N ASP A 71 -2.44 -3.18 -1.40
CA ASP A 71 -2.05 -1.87 -1.91
C ASP A 71 -1.81 -0.84 -0.79
N THR A 72 -2.65 -0.85 0.25
CA THR A 72 -2.47 0.04 1.42
C THR A 72 -1.21 -0.33 2.19
N LEU A 73 -0.97 -1.62 2.41
CA LEU A 73 0.23 -2.15 3.08
C LEU A 73 1.50 -1.85 2.27
N ASN A 74 1.42 -1.92 0.93
CA ASN A 74 2.49 -1.51 0.03
C ASN A 74 2.89 -0.04 0.24
N TYR A 75 1.94 0.87 0.25
CA TYR A 75 2.23 2.29 0.43
C TYR A 75 2.65 2.65 1.85
N LEU A 76 2.17 1.95 2.88
CA LEU A 76 2.68 2.07 4.26
C LEU A 76 4.16 1.70 4.33
N GLY A 77 4.51 0.51 3.82
CA GLY A 77 5.89 0.06 3.73
C GLY A 77 6.77 1.03 2.93
N PHE A 78 6.29 1.50 1.78
CA PHE A 78 7.01 2.45 0.94
C PHE A 78 7.31 3.76 1.68
N ALA A 79 6.32 4.39 2.31
CA ALA A 79 6.52 5.66 3.02
C ALA A 79 7.48 5.50 4.21
N LEU A 80 7.34 4.41 4.98
CA LEU A 80 8.23 4.10 6.10
C LEU A 80 9.67 3.86 5.65
N ARG A 81 9.87 3.10 4.55
CA ARG A 81 11.21 2.88 3.96
C ARG A 81 11.85 4.21 3.54
N LYS A 82 11.09 5.09 2.88
CA LYS A 82 11.58 6.42 2.47
C LYS A 82 11.93 7.32 3.65
N LEU A 83 11.33 7.10 4.80
CA LEU A 83 11.65 7.80 6.05
C LEU A 83 12.76 7.11 6.88
N GLY A 84 13.32 6.00 6.40
CA GLY A 84 14.38 5.26 7.07
C GLY A 84 13.91 4.28 8.15
N ASN A 85 12.60 4.07 8.29
CA ASN A 85 12.02 3.12 9.25
C ASN A 85 11.94 1.71 8.63
N PHE A 86 13.11 1.10 8.37
CA PHE A 86 13.23 -0.12 7.56
C PHE A 86 12.56 -1.33 8.18
N GLU A 87 12.71 -1.51 9.50
CA GLU A 87 12.11 -2.64 10.21
C GLU A 87 10.58 -2.63 10.11
N GLU A 88 9.97 -1.48 10.33
CA GLU A 88 8.52 -1.36 10.26
C GLU A 88 8.02 -1.45 8.80
N ALA A 89 8.78 -0.91 7.85
CA ALA A 89 8.48 -1.05 6.42
C ALA A 89 8.45 -2.52 5.99
N GLU A 90 9.44 -3.32 6.43
CA GLU A 90 9.50 -4.75 6.14
C GLU A 90 8.28 -5.50 6.67
N LYS A 91 7.84 -5.19 7.90
CA LYS A 91 6.63 -5.81 8.48
C LYS A 91 5.40 -5.59 7.60
N TYR A 92 5.17 -4.36 7.14
CA TYR A 92 4.05 -4.06 6.25
C TYR A 92 4.16 -4.77 4.90
N TYR A 93 5.34 -4.82 4.31
CA TYR A 93 5.55 -5.56 3.06
C TYR A 93 5.27 -7.05 3.22
N LEU A 94 5.78 -7.67 4.28
CA LEU A 94 5.55 -9.09 4.56
C LEU A 94 4.07 -9.39 4.82
N LEU A 95 3.36 -8.52 5.54
CA LEU A 95 1.91 -8.63 5.70
C LEU A 95 1.19 -8.55 4.35
N GLY A 96 1.59 -7.63 3.49
CA GLY A 96 1.02 -7.50 2.15
C GLY A 96 1.28 -8.72 1.27
N LEU A 97 2.48 -9.30 1.31
CA LEU A 97 2.81 -10.54 0.59
C LEU A 97 2.11 -11.78 1.14
N ASN A 98 1.77 -11.79 2.43
CA ASN A 98 0.95 -12.86 3.00
C ASN A 98 -0.47 -12.86 2.42
N ILE A 99 -0.98 -11.70 2.01
CA ILE A 99 -2.30 -11.53 1.38
C ILE A 99 -2.19 -11.77 -0.13
N LYS A 100 -1.21 -11.16 -0.77
CA LYS A 100 -0.96 -11.22 -2.22
C LYS A 100 0.52 -11.47 -2.52
N PRO A 101 0.96 -12.74 -2.58
CA PRO A 101 2.37 -13.11 -2.76
C PRO A 101 3.02 -12.58 -4.03
N ASP A 102 2.23 -12.41 -5.09
CA ASP A 102 2.63 -11.92 -6.41
C ASP A 102 2.46 -10.42 -6.60
N HIS A 103 2.23 -9.65 -5.53
CA HIS A 103 2.04 -8.20 -5.62
C HIS A 103 3.31 -7.52 -6.13
N HIS A 104 3.31 -7.00 -7.38
CA HIS A 104 4.50 -6.48 -8.06
C HIS A 104 5.20 -5.38 -7.25
N GLY A 105 4.49 -4.31 -6.88
CA GLY A 105 5.08 -3.20 -6.14
C GLY A 105 5.63 -3.59 -4.76
N ILE A 106 5.04 -4.57 -4.06
CA ILE A 106 5.59 -5.03 -2.78
C ILE A 106 6.90 -5.81 -3.02
N ASN A 107 6.92 -6.72 -4.00
CA ASN A 107 8.13 -7.48 -4.31
C ASN A 107 9.28 -6.56 -4.75
N GLU A 108 9.00 -5.54 -5.57
CA GLU A 108 9.97 -4.51 -5.94
C GLU A 108 10.50 -3.76 -4.70
N TYR A 109 9.61 -3.14 -3.93
CA TYR A 109 10.02 -2.26 -2.83
C TYR A 109 10.64 -3.01 -1.64
N LEU A 110 10.22 -4.25 -1.38
CA LEU A 110 10.88 -5.11 -0.43
C LEU A 110 12.26 -5.54 -0.94
N GLY A 111 12.40 -5.82 -2.23
CA GLY A 111 13.69 -6.07 -2.87
C GLY A 111 14.65 -4.89 -2.70
N GLU A 112 14.18 -3.66 -2.97
CA GLU A 112 14.97 -2.44 -2.73
C GLU A 112 15.37 -2.30 -1.24
N LEU A 113 14.46 -2.59 -0.32
CA LEU A 113 14.75 -2.54 1.12
C LEU A 113 15.82 -3.56 1.48
N TYR A 114 15.80 -4.76 0.91
CA TYR A 114 16.83 -5.78 1.13
C TYR A 114 18.19 -5.35 0.60
N ILE A 115 18.26 -4.65 -0.54
CA ILE A 115 19.51 -4.04 -1.03
C ILE A 115 20.02 -3.00 -0.02
N LEU A 116 19.16 -2.09 0.45
CA LEU A 116 19.52 -1.04 1.41
C LEU A 116 20.01 -1.57 2.75
N THR A 117 19.69 -2.82 3.08
CA THR A 117 20.04 -3.48 4.34
C THR A 117 21.03 -4.63 4.16
N ASP A 118 21.79 -4.63 3.06
CA ASP A 118 22.85 -5.61 2.72
C ASP A 118 22.37 -7.07 2.65
N ARG A 119 21.09 -7.28 2.30
CA ARG A 119 20.45 -8.61 2.18
C ARG A 119 20.21 -8.96 0.70
N MET A 120 21.26 -8.89 -0.11
CA MET A 120 21.19 -9.06 -1.58
C MET A 120 20.54 -10.39 -2.02
N ASN A 121 20.75 -11.49 -1.28
CA ASN A 121 20.14 -12.77 -1.63
C ASN A 121 18.61 -12.69 -1.57
N LEU A 122 18.04 -12.02 -0.56
CA LEU A 122 16.59 -11.83 -0.43
C LEU A 122 16.05 -10.89 -1.52
N ALA A 123 16.83 -9.88 -1.94
CA ALA A 123 16.45 -9.04 -3.08
C ALA A 123 16.32 -9.85 -4.38
N LYS A 124 17.26 -10.78 -4.63
CA LYS A 124 17.20 -11.68 -5.79
C LYS A 124 16.01 -12.62 -5.75
N GLU A 125 15.60 -13.09 -4.56
CA GLU A 125 14.38 -13.89 -4.42
C GLU A 125 13.13 -13.07 -4.80
N ARG A 126 13.09 -11.78 -4.45
CA ARG A 126 11.98 -10.90 -4.88
C ARG A 126 11.97 -10.68 -6.38
N LEU A 127 13.15 -10.52 -6.99
CA LEU A 127 13.27 -10.40 -8.44
C LEU A 127 12.77 -11.67 -9.16
N GLU A 128 13.08 -12.85 -8.62
CA GLU A 128 12.62 -14.13 -9.20
C GLU A 128 11.08 -14.22 -9.20
N VAL A 129 10.40 -13.70 -8.19
CA VAL A 129 8.92 -13.64 -8.17
C VAL A 129 8.38 -12.77 -9.31
N LEU A 130 9.10 -11.72 -9.68
CA LEU A 130 8.68 -10.76 -10.72
C LEU A 130 9.04 -11.19 -12.16
N LYS A 131 9.83 -12.23 -12.38
CA LYS A 131 10.43 -12.55 -13.68
C LYS A 131 9.45 -12.68 -14.84
N ASP A 132 8.22 -13.15 -14.55
CA ASP A 132 7.20 -13.42 -15.57
C ASP A 132 6.11 -12.34 -15.63
N CYS A 133 6.23 -11.25 -14.85
CA CYS A 133 5.18 -10.23 -14.78
C CYS A 133 5.11 -9.33 -16.03
N ASN A 134 6.19 -9.23 -16.80
CA ASN A 134 6.34 -8.28 -17.92
C ASN A 134 5.97 -6.84 -17.46
N CYS A 135 6.53 -6.42 -16.31
CA CYS A 135 6.19 -5.20 -15.59
C CYS A 135 7.44 -4.34 -15.31
N GLU A 136 7.23 -3.05 -15.09
CA GLU A 136 8.29 -2.06 -14.81
C GLU A 136 9.02 -2.40 -13.50
N GLU A 137 8.33 -2.96 -12.52
CA GLU A 137 8.88 -3.34 -11.21
C GLU A 137 10.00 -4.37 -11.31
N TYR A 138 9.91 -5.31 -12.27
CA TYR A 138 11.00 -6.25 -12.56
C TYR A 138 12.24 -5.52 -13.07
N ASP A 139 12.07 -4.63 -14.05
CA ASP A 139 13.18 -3.93 -14.67
C ASP A 139 13.86 -2.97 -13.67
N GLU A 140 13.08 -2.26 -12.85
CA GLU A 140 13.59 -1.35 -11.82
C GLU A 140 14.39 -2.11 -10.75
N LEU A 141 13.88 -3.21 -10.22
CA LEU A 141 14.60 -4.01 -9.22
C LEU A 141 15.84 -4.69 -9.78
N LYS A 142 15.76 -5.22 -11.02
CA LYS A 142 16.89 -5.83 -11.70
C LYS A 142 18.03 -4.84 -11.87
N GLU A 143 17.73 -3.64 -12.37
CA GLU A 143 18.72 -2.58 -12.54
C GLU A 143 19.43 -2.21 -11.23
N LEU A 144 18.67 -2.16 -10.11
CA LEU A 144 19.25 -1.89 -8.80
C LEU A 144 20.15 -3.01 -8.31
N ILE A 145 19.78 -4.28 -8.53
CA ILE A 145 20.62 -5.44 -8.17
C ILE A 145 21.93 -5.46 -8.99
N GLU A 146 21.87 -5.12 -10.28
CA GLU A 146 23.04 -5.10 -11.17
C GLU A 146 24.04 -3.98 -10.87
N LYS A 147 23.60 -2.91 -10.20
CA LYS A 147 24.42 -1.75 -9.82
C LYS A 147 25.10 -1.87 -8.46
N ASN A 148 24.74 -2.85 -7.65
CA ASN A 148 25.25 -3.06 -6.29
C ASN A 148 26.02 -4.37 -6.18
#